data_51e227c40ea90021d44c7256aa24a927
#
_entry.id   51e227c40ea90021d44c7256aa24a927
#
_cell.length_a   1.000
_cell.length_b   1.000
_cell.length_c   1.000
_cell.angle_alpha   90.00
_cell.angle_beta   90.00
_cell.angle_gamma   90.00
#
_symmetry.space_group_name_H-M   'P 1'
#
loop_
_entity.id
_entity.type
_entity.pdbx_description
1 polymer ?
#
loop_
_entity_poly.entity_id
_entity_poly.type
_entity_poly.pdbx_seq_one_letter_code
_entity_poly.pdbx_strand_id
1 'polypeptide(L)'
;GRGPHGRARAWDAGRDGRLLLDRICRDAPALLRPAGVLLIVHSALSGPDRTLELLRDAGLKAAVVRRRWIAFGPVLRSREDWLRRSGLLAPAEDREELVVIRAERPC
;
A
#
# COMPACT_ATOMS: atom_id res chain seq x y z
N GLY A 1 19.55 -12.97 -13.27
CA GLY A 1 19.02 -12.90 -13.06
C GLY A 1 18.70 -12.71 -13.01
N ARG A 2 18.72 -12.88 -13.36
CA ARG A 2 18.32 -12.82 -13.17
C ARG A 2 17.20 -13.05 -13.40
N GLY A 3 16.69 -13.82 -14.26
CA GLY A 3 15.40 -13.98 -14.65
C GLY A 3 14.45 -13.46 -13.65
N PRO A 4 14.39 -14.05 -12.55
CA PRO A 4 13.49 -13.54 -11.52
C PRO A 4 13.88 -12.16 -10.99
N HIS A 5 15.00 -11.66 -11.41
CA HIS A 5 15.47 -10.40 -10.86
C HIS A 5 14.54 -9.23 -11.14
N GLY A 6 14.05 -9.12 -12.36
CA GLY A 6 13.16 -8.03 -12.68
C GLY A 6 11.90 -8.07 -11.84
N ARG A 7 11.32 -9.25 -11.74
CA ARG A 7 10.12 -9.42 -10.95
C ARG A 7 10.38 -9.25 -9.47
N ALA A 8 11.47 -9.85 -8.99
CA ALA A 8 11.81 -9.74 -7.58
C ALA A 8 12.10 -8.31 -7.22
N ARG A 9 12.77 -7.59 -8.09
CA ARG A 9 13.08 -6.19 -7.84
C ARG A 9 11.83 -5.35 -7.77
N ALA A 10 10.90 -5.56 -8.70
CA ALA A 10 9.65 -4.84 -8.68
C ALA A 10 8.89 -5.13 -7.39
N TRP A 11 8.94 -6.37 -6.96
CA TRP A 11 8.28 -6.81 -5.74
C TRP A 11 8.94 -6.23 -4.49
N ASP A 12 10.28 -6.17 -4.50
CA ASP A 12 11.03 -5.69 -3.34
C ASP A 12 11.27 -4.19 -3.36
N ALA A 13 11.04 -3.54 -4.48
CA ALA A 13 11.27 -2.11 -4.60
C ALA A 13 10.43 -1.36 -3.59
N GLY A 14 11.10 -0.58 -2.73
CA GLY A 14 10.40 0.11 -1.66
C GLY A 14 10.02 -0.82 -0.53
N ARG A 15 10.49 -2.05 -0.54
CA ARG A 15 10.34 -3.05 0.52
C ARG A 15 8.90 -3.35 0.87
N ASP A 16 8.17 -2.37 1.31
CA ASP A 16 6.80 -2.48 1.80
C ASP A 16 5.79 -1.99 0.76
N GLY A 17 6.21 -1.90 -0.49
CA GLY A 17 5.34 -1.44 -1.55
C GLY A 17 5.29 0.07 -1.71
N ARG A 18 6.11 0.81 -0.95
CA ARG A 18 6.04 2.27 -0.98
C ARG A 18 6.38 2.87 -2.34
N LEU A 19 7.33 2.29 -3.04
CA LEU A 19 7.72 2.86 -4.33
C LEU A 19 6.52 2.93 -5.28
N LEU A 20 5.76 1.85 -5.35
CA LEU A 20 4.58 1.81 -6.20
C LEU A 20 3.49 2.73 -5.68
N LEU A 21 3.24 2.70 -4.37
CA LEU A 21 2.22 3.55 -3.77
C LEU A 21 2.54 5.03 -3.95
N ASP A 22 3.80 5.41 -3.77
CA ASP A 22 4.21 6.80 -3.95
C ASP A 22 3.96 7.24 -5.38
N ARG A 23 4.22 6.37 -6.34
CA ARG A 23 3.98 6.68 -7.74
C ARG A 23 2.50 6.83 -8.04
N ILE A 24 1.67 5.94 -7.50
CA ILE A 24 0.22 6.04 -7.68
C ILE A 24 -0.29 7.34 -7.10
N CYS A 25 0.17 7.71 -5.92
CA CYS A 25 -0.27 8.94 -5.28
C CYS A 25 0.14 10.17 -6.09
N ARG A 26 1.33 10.15 -6.66
CA ARG A 26 1.82 11.25 -7.45
C ARG A 26 1.01 11.42 -8.73
N ASP A 27 0.62 10.31 -9.36
CA ASP A 27 -0.07 10.33 -10.63
C ASP A 27 -1.58 10.49 -10.50
N ALA A 28 -2.11 10.25 -9.31
CA ALA A 28 -3.55 10.23 -9.09
C ALA A 28 -4.28 11.50 -9.55
N PRO A 29 -3.79 12.72 -9.26
CA PRO A 29 -4.52 13.91 -9.70
C PRO A 29 -4.74 13.97 -11.20
N ALA A 30 -3.76 13.51 -11.98
CA ALA A 30 -3.88 13.54 -13.43
C ALA A 30 -4.81 12.47 -13.97
N LEU A 31 -5.06 11.44 -13.17
CA LEU A 31 -5.89 10.32 -13.59
C LEU A 31 -7.36 10.52 -13.22
N LEU A 32 -7.65 11.45 -12.33
CA LEU A 32 -9.01 11.64 -11.84
C LEU A 32 -9.66 12.85 -12.50
N ARG A 33 -10.93 12.68 -12.85
CA ARG A 33 -11.77 13.83 -13.24
C ARG A 33 -12.11 14.64 -12.01
N PRO A 34 -12.54 15.89 -12.19
CA PRO A 34 -13.13 16.65 -11.06
C PRO A 34 -14.22 15.80 -10.41
N ALA A 35 -14.23 15.74 -9.11
CA ALA A 35 -15.12 14.91 -8.30
C ALA A 35 -14.88 13.41 -8.47
N GLY A 36 -13.85 13.01 -9.21
CA GLY A 36 -13.50 11.59 -9.35
C GLY A 36 -12.96 11.01 -8.06
N VAL A 37 -13.11 9.71 -7.91
CA VAL A 37 -12.72 9.00 -6.68
C VAL A 37 -11.77 7.88 -7.01
N LEU A 38 -10.73 7.75 -6.18
CA LEU A 38 -9.77 6.66 -6.26
C LEU A 38 -9.86 5.87 -4.96
N LEU A 39 -9.90 4.56 -5.07
CA LEU A 39 -9.80 3.70 -3.90
C LEU A 39 -8.49 2.95 -3.97
N ILE A 40 -7.75 2.99 -2.87
CA ILE A 40 -6.49 2.27 -2.74
C ILE A 40 -6.62 1.31 -1.58
N VAL A 41 -6.27 0.04 -1.80
CA VAL A 41 -6.25 -0.96 -0.74
C VAL A 41 -4.82 -1.42 -0.58
N HIS A 42 -4.29 -1.29 0.62
CA HIS A 42 -2.95 -1.83 0.88
C HIS A 42 -2.78 -2.18 2.35
N SER A 43 -1.68 -2.84 2.63
CA SER A 43 -1.37 -3.29 3.98
C SER A 43 -1.12 -2.10 4.90
N ALA A 44 -1.57 -2.22 6.14
CA ALA A 44 -1.21 -1.26 7.16
C ALA A 44 0.30 -1.20 7.39
N LEU A 45 1.01 -2.24 7.01
CA LEU A 45 2.47 -2.27 7.11
C LEU A 45 3.15 -1.38 6.07
N SER A 46 2.41 -0.98 5.04
CA SER A 46 2.95 -0.14 3.97
C SER A 46 2.82 1.35 4.23
N GLY A 47 2.42 1.74 5.43
CA GLY A 47 2.42 3.14 5.82
C GLY A 47 1.25 3.95 5.28
N PRO A 48 0.02 3.68 5.75
CA PRO A 48 -1.14 4.45 5.27
C PRO A 48 -1.06 5.94 5.57
N ASP A 49 -0.39 6.34 6.64
CA ASP A 49 -0.23 7.76 6.93
C ASP A 49 0.55 8.47 5.84
N ARG A 50 1.57 7.80 5.32
CA ARG A 50 2.36 8.35 4.21
C ARG A 50 1.49 8.45 2.95
N THR A 51 0.67 7.46 2.69
CA THR A 51 -0.24 7.47 1.54
C THR A 51 -1.20 8.65 1.64
N LEU A 52 -1.79 8.85 2.82
CA LEU A 52 -2.69 9.99 3.03
C LEU A 52 -1.98 11.31 2.82
N GLU A 53 -0.77 11.43 3.36
CA GLU A 53 0.01 12.66 3.25
C GLU A 53 0.26 13.01 1.79
N LEU A 54 0.70 12.03 1.01
CA LEU A 54 1.00 12.27 -0.40
C LEU A 54 -0.25 12.64 -1.21
N LEU A 55 -1.36 11.96 -0.94
CA LEU A 55 -2.61 12.27 -1.64
C LEU A 55 -3.10 13.67 -1.29
N ARG A 56 -3.01 14.04 -0.03
CA ARG A 56 -3.44 15.37 0.41
C ARG A 56 -2.52 16.46 -0.13
N ASP A 57 -1.22 16.19 -0.15
CA ASP A 57 -0.25 17.14 -0.72
C ASP A 57 -0.50 17.35 -2.21
N ALA A 58 -1.06 16.36 -2.88
CA ALA A 58 -1.40 16.45 -4.30
C ALA A 58 -2.73 17.15 -4.53
N GLY A 59 -3.41 17.61 -3.47
CA GLY A 59 -4.65 18.33 -3.58
C GLY A 59 -5.92 17.50 -3.51
N LEU A 60 -5.79 16.23 -3.14
CA LEU A 60 -6.94 15.35 -3.04
C LEU A 60 -7.45 15.29 -1.61
N LYS A 61 -8.74 15.04 -1.46
CA LYS A 61 -9.32 14.73 -0.16
C LYS A 61 -9.13 13.24 0.08
N ALA A 62 -8.41 12.88 1.10
CA ALA A 62 -8.07 11.48 1.34
C ALA A 62 -8.31 11.10 2.78
N ALA A 63 -8.85 9.91 2.97
CA ALA A 63 -9.11 9.36 4.31
C ALA A 63 -9.15 7.84 4.26
N VAL A 64 -8.82 7.22 5.38
CA VAL A 64 -9.04 5.79 5.55
C VAL A 64 -10.52 5.60 5.83
N VAL A 65 -11.19 4.85 4.96
CA VAL A 65 -12.64 4.63 5.08
C VAL A 65 -12.97 3.25 5.61
N ARG A 66 -12.02 2.33 5.63
CA ARG A 66 -12.25 0.99 6.15
C ARG A 66 -10.94 0.33 6.50
N ARG A 67 -10.98 -0.53 7.52
CA ARG A 67 -9.86 -1.39 7.90
C ARG A 67 -10.39 -2.80 8.07
N ARG A 68 -9.62 -3.78 7.64
CA ARG A 68 -10.03 -5.19 7.79
C ARG A 68 -8.81 -6.03 8.10
N TRP A 69 -9.01 -6.99 8.99
CA TRP A 69 -8.01 -8.00 9.26
C TRP A 69 -8.32 -9.22 8.40
N ILE A 70 -7.30 -9.73 7.74
CA ILE A 70 -7.44 -10.92 6.91
C ILE A 70 -6.34 -11.90 7.26
N ALA A 71 -6.58 -13.18 6.96
CA ALA A 71 -5.54 -14.18 7.08
C ALA A 71 -4.54 -13.96 5.94
N PHE A 72 -3.28 -14.32 6.18
CA PHE A 72 -2.27 -14.22 5.14
C PHE A 72 -2.66 -15.08 3.95
N GLY A 73 -2.61 -14.49 2.76
CA GLY A 73 -2.76 -15.24 1.53
C GLY A 73 -1.45 -15.92 1.15
N PRO A 74 -1.44 -16.67 0.06
CA PRO A 74 -0.24 -17.40 -0.34
C PRO A 74 0.99 -16.53 -0.50
N VAL A 75 0.84 -15.34 -1.07
CA VAL A 75 1.99 -14.44 -1.28
C VAL A 75 2.53 -13.94 0.05
N LEU A 76 1.64 -13.54 0.94
CA LEU A 76 2.07 -13.04 2.24
C LEU A 76 2.69 -14.13 3.09
N ARG A 77 2.16 -15.34 3.00
CA ARG A 77 2.74 -16.46 3.73
C ARG A 77 4.18 -16.70 3.31
N SER A 78 4.48 -16.57 2.05
CA SER A 78 5.83 -16.78 1.57
C SER A 78 6.80 -15.72 2.10
N ARG A 79 6.30 -14.62 2.59
CA ARG A 79 7.11 -13.55 3.14
C ARG A 79 7.04 -13.46 4.66
N GLU A 80 6.30 -14.34 5.29
CA GLU A 80 6.07 -14.26 6.72
C GLU A 80 7.37 -14.31 7.51
N ASP A 81 8.28 -15.21 7.14
CA ASP A 81 9.54 -15.31 7.85
C ASP A 81 10.34 -14.02 7.75
N TRP A 82 10.34 -13.41 6.59
CA TRP A 82 11.06 -12.15 6.41
C TRP A 82 10.46 -11.05 7.27
N LEU A 83 9.13 -10.96 7.30
CA LEU A 83 8.46 -9.96 8.12
C LEU A 83 8.77 -10.14 9.59
N ARG A 84 8.76 -11.37 10.06
CA ARG A 84 9.05 -11.64 11.46
C ARG A 84 10.50 -11.31 11.80
N ARG A 85 11.43 -11.67 10.93
CA ARG A 85 12.84 -11.35 11.16
C ARG A 85 13.11 -9.87 11.11
N SER A 86 12.33 -9.14 10.35
CA SER A 86 12.49 -7.69 10.24
C SER A 86 11.80 -6.92 11.35
N GLY A 87 11.09 -7.61 12.23
CA GLY A 87 10.38 -6.95 13.32
C GLY A 87 9.10 -6.26 12.90
N LEU A 88 8.66 -6.48 11.68
CA LEU A 88 7.43 -5.88 11.18
C LEU A 88 6.20 -6.69 11.54
N LEU A 89 6.39 -7.91 11.99
CA LEU A 89 5.30 -8.81 12.32
C LEU A 89 5.61 -9.50 13.65
N ALA A 90 4.68 -9.48 14.57
CA ALA A 90 4.85 -10.15 15.84
C ALA A 90 4.91 -11.67 15.65
N PRO A 91 5.69 -12.38 16.45
CA PRO A 91 5.88 -13.82 16.24
C PRO A 91 4.60 -14.65 16.20
N ALA A 92 3.58 -14.24 16.93
CA ALA A 92 2.32 -14.99 16.98
C ALA A 92 1.28 -14.49 16.00
N GLU A 93 1.59 -13.47 15.22
CA GLU A 93 0.62 -12.93 14.30
C GLU A 93 0.54 -13.74 13.02
N ASP A 94 -0.69 -14.06 12.63
CA ASP A 94 -0.96 -14.78 11.40
C ASP A 94 -1.96 -14.02 10.52
N ARG A 95 -2.27 -12.78 10.87
CA ARG A 95 -3.23 -11.96 10.14
C ARG A 95 -2.58 -10.64 9.76
N GLU A 96 -3.15 -10.02 8.75
CA GLU A 96 -2.69 -8.74 8.27
C GLU A 96 -3.85 -7.77 8.21
N GLU A 97 -3.59 -6.54 8.57
CA GLU A 97 -4.59 -5.49 8.44
C GLU A 97 -4.46 -4.84 7.08
N LEU A 98 -5.59 -4.76 6.37
CA LEU A 98 -5.68 -3.99 5.14
C LEU A 98 -6.42 -2.70 5.43
N VAL A 99 -5.98 -1.62 4.80
CA VAL A 99 -6.66 -0.35 4.87
C VAL A 99 -7.19 0.01 3.50
N VAL A 100 -8.38 0.60 3.47
CA VAL A 100 -8.97 1.13 2.25
C VAL A 100 -8.94 2.64 2.37
N ILE A 101 -8.25 3.27 1.44
CA ILE A 101 -8.12 4.73 1.42
C ILE A 101 -8.92 5.26 0.24
N ARG A 102 -9.79 6.21 0.52
CA ARG A 102 -10.58 6.88 -0.49
C ARG A 102 -9.98 8.26 -0.72
N ALA A 103 -9.70 8.56 -1.97
CA ALA A 103 -9.19 9.87 -2.36
C ALA A 103 -10.11 10.46 -3.40
N GLU A 104 -10.49 11.72 -3.21
CA GLU A 104 -11.42 12.41 -4.11
C GLU A 104 -10.78 13.68 -4.63
N ARG A 105 -10.89 13.88 -5.93
CA ARG A 105 -10.47 15.13 -6.54
C ARG A 105 -11.58 16.15 -6.37
N PRO A 106 -11.31 17.33 -5.78
CA PRO A 106 -12.33 18.36 -5.63
C PRO A 106 -12.86 18.81 -6.99
N CYS A 107 -14.07 19.30 -7.00
CA CYS A 107 -14.69 19.83 -8.21
C CYS A 107 -14.01 21.12 -8.66
#